data_a2564207501b389b68837817818f27d5
#
_entry.id   a2564207501b389b68837817818f27d5
#
_cell.length_a   1.000
_cell.length_b   1.000
_cell.length_c   1.000
_cell.angle_alpha   90.00
_cell.angle_beta   90.00
_cell.angle_gamma   90.00
#
_symmetry.space_group_name_H-M   'P 1'
#
loop_
_entity.id
_entity.type
_entity.pdbx_description
1 polymer ?
#
loop_
_entity_poly.entity_id
_entity_poly.type
_entity_poly.pdbx_seq_one_letter_code
_entity_poly.pdbx_strand_id
1 'polypeptide(L)'
;MALIGILVAFGTFLIVFGTVFATSASAASRDSIIRNFTGDFILYSDKSKDLPSPFSFNSPLPRIRDVGAVEAALESMAEVEAYAPYAQNYGVVQVERDGKKTDLPFIFYAVEPDKYLKVFGSVKAEEGSFFGYGAEGGGSPKGGIMVSNFQNEAYRKSFGLTLKAGEGVTLLGVTEGGVNTTSSTVVGVFEPAHFKSVFNYINFMDAGSYAKLYDYSGVESLPAAFDKGLAAADSATAGDESAIFGLAADPALGSLDLSKLKAQPLSGATMIAVRLKDHGSAEAAISRIALQPGLGVKAARWDAASGFYAQIAAGLQAFIYLATALIFLVVTLIFMNTLIINVTERTAEIGTMRALGAGKTFIRGLFVAEALVLNLGASLVGMAGAGAALLAFGKKGVPLPEIVSQFLIGGGSVRLHAGLLPFVLGLAVVALVSVLATIYPVGVATSITPLKAMSDK
;
A
#
# COMPACT_ATOMS: atom_id res chain seq x y z
N MET A 1 -33.76 -21.33 -23.29
CA MET A 1 -32.72 -22.15 -22.60
C MET A 1 -31.28 -21.71 -22.97
N ALA A 2 -30.91 -21.62 -24.25
CA ALA A 2 -29.54 -21.23 -24.64
C ALA A 2 -29.10 -19.85 -24.11
N LEU A 3 -29.96 -18.83 -24.15
CA LEU A 3 -29.65 -17.48 -23.64
C LEU A 3 -29.31 -17.49 -22.16
N ILE A 4 -30.05 -18.27 -21.37
CA ILE A 4 -29.80 -18.42 -19.94
C ILE A 4 -28.45 -19.08 -19.70
N GLY A 5 -28.16 -20.18 -20.41
CA GLY A 5 -26.88 -20.86 -20.32
C GLY A 5 -25.69 -19.91 -20.60
N ILE A 6 -25.82 -19.05 -21.60
CA ILE A 6 -24.80 -18.04 -21.95
C ILE A 6 -24.66 -17.02 -20.80
N LEU A 7 -25.77 -16.53 -20.24
CA LEU A 7 -25.74 -15.56 -19.14
C LEU A 7 -25.13 -16.15 -17.86
N VAL A 8 -25.48 -17.40 -17.51
CA VAL A 8 -24.90 -18.10 -16.35
C VAL A 8 -23.43 -18.40 -16.57
N ALA A 9 -23.04 -18.84 -17.78
CA ALA A 9 -21.64 -19.05 -18.13
C ALA A 9 -20.84 -17.74 -18.02
N PHE A 10 -21.36 -16.64 -18.56
CA PHE A 10 -20.73 -15.33 -18.47
C PHE A 10 -20.63 -14.83 -17.03
N GLY A 11 -21.73 -14.96 -16.26
CA GLY A 11 -21.71 -14.60 -14.84
C GLY A 11 -20.70 -15.42 -14.05
N THR A 12 -20.58 -16.73 -14.30
CA THR A 12 -19.60 -17.60 -13.67
C THR A 12 -18.17 -17.22 -14.08
N PHE A 13 -17.95 -16.93 -15.37
CA PHE A 13 -16.67 -16.39 -15.86
C PHE A 13 -16.28 -15.14 -15.07
N LEU A 14 -17.20 -14.18 -14.92
CA LEU A 14 -16.93 -12.93 -14.19
C LEU A 14 -16.66 -13.16 -12.69
N ILE A 15 -17.37 -14.08 -12.03
CA ILE A 15 -17.05 -14.43 -10.62
C ILE A 15 -15.62 -14.96 -10.53
N VAL A 16 -15.31 -16.01 -11.29
CA VAL A 16 -14.02 -16.68 -11.16
C VAL A 16 -12.88 -15.75 -11.56
N PHE A 17 -12.96 -15.17 -12.75
CA PHE A 17 -11.94 -14.27 -13.28
C PHE A 17 -11.85 -12.98 -12.43
N GLY A 18 -12.98 -12.36 -12.10
CA GLY A 18 -13.04 -11.14 -11.27
C GLY A 18 -12.48 -11.34 -9.87
N THR A 19 -12.80 -12.47 -9.21
CA THR A 19 -12.24 -12.79 -7.89
C THR A 19 -10.74 -13.03 -7.96
N VAL A 20 -10.26 -13.79 -8.96
CA VAL A 20 -8.81 -14.00 -9.16
C VAL A 20 -8.11 -12.69 -9.46
N PHE A 21 -8.70 -11.84 -10.32
CA PHE A 21 -8.13 -10.54 -10.63
C PHE A 21 -8.09 -9.64 -9.39
N ALA A 22 -9.18 -9.52 -8.63
CA ALA A 22 -9.25 -8.69 -7.43
C ALA A 22 -8.24 -9.13 -6.35
N THR A 23 -8.16 -10.43 -6.08
CA THR A 23 -7.22 -10.98 -5.10
C THR A 23 -5.76 -10.83 -5.56
N SER A 24 -5.48 -11.08 -6.84
CA SER A 24 -4.14 -10.89 -7.42
C SER A 24 -3.72 -9.42 -7.45
N ALA A 25 -4.63 -8.52 -7.81
CA ALA A 25 -4.36 -7.08 -7.79
C ALA A 25 -4.12 -6.56 -6.37
N SER A 26 -4.90 -7.01 -5.39
CA SER A 26 -4.70 -6.67 -3.98
C SER A 26 -3.36 -7.18 -3.45
N ALA A 27 -2.98 -8.42 -3.78
CA ALA A 27 -1.68 -8.97 -3.41
C ALA A 27 -0.53 -8.20 -4.07
N ALA A 28 -0.64 -7.92 -5.38
CA ALA A 28 0.36 -7.14 -6.11
C ALA A 28 0.50 -5.71 -5.57
N SER A 29 -0.63 -5.08 -5.19
CA SER A 29 -0.63 -3.76 -4.54
C SER A 29 0.12 -3.80 -3.21
N ARG A 30 -0.22 -4.76 -2.34
CA ARG A 30 0.47 -4.95 -1.06
C ARG A 30 1.96 -5.16 -1.25
N ASP A 31 2.35 -6.11 -2.11
CA ASP A 31 3.75 -6.43 -2.33
C ASP A 31 4.53 -5.24 -2.92
N SER A 32 3.89 -4.47 -3.81
CA SER A 32 4.50 -3.27 -4.39
C SER A 32 4.66 -2.16 -3.35
N ILE A 33 3.66 -1.92 -2.49
CA ILE A 33 3.73 -0.94 -1.40
C ILE A 33 4.84 -1.32 -0.42
N ILE A 34 4.90 -2.59 0.01
CA ILE A 34 5.92 -3.07 0.93
C ILE A 34 7.32 -2.90 0.34
N ARG A 35 7.51 -3.28 -0.92
CA ARG A 35 8.84 -3.28 -1.56
C ARG A 35 9.33 -1.91 -2.01
N ASN A 36 8.42 -0.99 -2.33
CA ASN A 36 8.81 0.24 -3.00
C ASN A 36 8.41 1.51 -2.24
N PHE A 37 7.66 1.40 -1.14
CA PHE A 37 7.06 2.57 -0.53
C PHE A 37 7.16 2.66 1.00
N THR A 38 6.75 1.61 1.75
CA THR A 38 6.64 1.68 3.22
C THR A 38 7.45 0.64 3.97
N GLY A 39 7.85 -0.47 3.34
CA GLY A 39 8.20 -1.70 4.07
C GLY A 39 6.93 -2.39 4.62
N ASP A 40 7.09 -3.42 5.44
CA ASP A 40 5.99 -4.12 6.09
C ASP A 40 5.30 -3.25 7.15
N PHE A 41 6.10 -2.41 7.82
CA PHE A 41 5.63 -1.38 8.72
C PHE A 41 6.66 -0.25 8.82
N ILE A 42 6.21 0.91 9.29
CA ILE A 42 7.07 2.03 9.65
C ILE A 42 7.05 2.22 11.15
N LEU A 43 8.20 2.61 11.69
CA LEU A 43 8.34 3.16 13.05
C LEU A 43 8.47 4.68 12.93
N TYR A 44 7.85 5.41 13.84
CA TYR A 44 7.89 6.87 13.89
C TYR A 44 7.78 7.35 15.32
N SER A 45 8.14 8.60 15.58
CA SER A 45 8.18 9.15 16.95
C SER A 45 6.81 9.04 17.65
N ASP A 46 6.81 8.64 18.92
CA ASP A 46 5.62 8.61 19.78
C ASP A 46 5.03 10.01 20.01
N LYS A 47 5.84 11.07 19.88
CA LYS A 47 5.42 12.47 19.93
C LYS A 47 4.64 12.92 18.68
N SER A 48 4.60 12.12 17.61
CA SER A 48 3.81 12.44 16.44
C SER A 48 2.32 12.37 16.74
N LYS A 49 1.60 13.47 16.49
CA LYS A 49 0.14 13.55 16.66
C LYS A 49 -0.60 12.72 15.63
N ASP A 50 -0.12 12.78 14.39
CA ASP A 50 -0.71 12.11 13.26
C ASP A 50 0.21 11.02 12.71
N LEU A 51 -0.38 10.08 11.99
CA LEU A 51 0.36 9.07 11.26
C LEU A 51 1.14 9.75 10.12
N PRO A 52 2.47 9.56 10.04
CA PRO A 52 3.23 10.06 8.91
C PRO A 52 2.67 9.54 7.58
N SER A 53 2.47 10.46 6.65
CA SER A 53 2.05 10.16 5.29
C SER A 53 3.06 10.74 4.32
N PRO A 54 3.28 10.14 3.15
CA PRO A 54 4.15 10.69 2.11
C PRO A 54 3.77 12.11 1.64
N PHE A 55 2.56 12.54 1.97
CA PHE A 55 2.02 13.86 1.64
C PHE A 55 1.94 14.80 2.86
N SER A 56 2.44 14.40 4.03
CA SER A 56 2.42 15.22 5.24
C SER A 56 3.55 16.24 5.25
N PHE A 57 3.48 17.25 4.36
CA PHE A 57 4.48 18.32 4.31
C PHE A 57 4.07 19.57 5.09
N ASN A 58 2.89 19.58 5.71
CA ASN A 58 2.37 20.78 6.38
C ASN A 58 3.00 21.06 7.75
N SER A 59 3.68 20.07 8.34
CA SER A 59 4.38 20.22 9.63
C SER A 59 5.60 19.32 9.63
N PRO A 60 6.76 19.76 10.15
CA PRO A 60 7.89 18.89 10.36
C PRO A 60 7.49 17.72 11.26
N LEU A 61 7.80 16.49 10.82
CA LEU A 61 7.56 15.32 11.64
C LEU A 61 8.56 15.30 12.81
N PRO A 62 8.11 14.95 14.04
CA PRO A 62 9.03 14.78 15.16
C PRO A 62 10.04 13.68 14.85
N ARG A 63 11.32 13.94 15.10
CA ARG A 63 12.37 12.94 14.93
C ARG A 63 12.25 11.83 15.98
N ILE A 64 12.74 10.65 15.64
CA ILE A 64 12.93 9.55 16.57
C ILE A 64 14.09 9.93 17.52
N ARG A 65 13.87 9.83 18.83
CA ARG A 65 14.81 10.31 19.85
C ARG A 65 16.13 9.56 19.79
N ASP A 66 16.06 8.24 19.78
CA ASP A 66 17.22 7.36 19.78
C ASP A 66 17.08 6.31 18.67
N VAL A 67 17.55 6.68 17.49
CA VAL A 67 17.52 5.79 16.32
C VAL A 67 18.42 4.57 16.57
N GLY A 68 19.56 4.74 17.24
CA GLY A 68 20.48 3.64 17.52
C GLY A 68 19.86 2.55 18.40
N ALA A 69 19.12 2.94 19.45
CA ALA A 69 18.40 1.99 20.29
C ALA A 69 17.32 1.24 19.52
N VAL A 70 16.60 1.93 18.61
CA VAL A 70 15.58 1.29 17.75
C VAL A 70 16.24 0.32 16.76
N GLU A 71 17.35 0.70 16.14
CA GLU A 71 18.12 -0.16 15.24
C GLU A 71 18.62 -1.42 15.97
N ALA A 72 19.22 -1.28 17.16
CA ALA A 72 19.66 -2.42 17.97
C ALA A 72 18.49 -3.36 18.33
N ALA A 73 17.32 -2.80 18.64
CA ALA A 73 16.11 -3.58 18.88
C ALA A 73 15.70 -4.37 17.63
N LEU A 74 15.69 -3.74 16.45
CA LEU A 74 15.36 -4.38 15.17
C LEU A 74 16.37 -5.47 14.79
N GLU A 75 17.66 -5.26 14.99
CA GLU A 75 18.72 -6.24 14.76
C GLU A 75 18.61 -7.47 15.64
N SER A 76 18.06 -7.32 16.84
CA SER A 76 17.79 -8.44 17.74
C SER A 76 16.64 -9.36 17.30
N MET A 77 15.83 -8.91 16.34
CA MET A 77 14.64 -9.60 15.86
C MET A 77 14.96 -10.47 14.64
N ALA A 78 14.87 -11.79 14.80
CA ALA A 78 15.22 -12.74 13.73
C ALA A 78 14.32 -12.63 12.48
N GLU A 79 13.09 -12.15 12.63
CA GLU A 79 12.12 -11.94 11.57
C GLU A 79 12.41 -10.71 10.70
N VAL A 80 13.20 -9.75 11.17
CA VAL A 80 13.60 -8.56 10.41
C VAL A 80 14.59 -8.96 9.32
N GLU A 81 14.31 -8.56 8.09
CA GLU A 81 15.21 -8.74 6.94
C GLU A 81 16.10 -7.51 6.76
N ALA A 82 15.49 -6.33 6.76
CA ALA A 82 16.17 -5.07 6.57
C ALA A 82 15.36 -3.91 7.20
N TYR A 83 16.05 -2.82 7.51
CA TYR A 83 15.43 -1.59 7.95
C TYR A 83 16.16 -0.38 7.35
N ALA A 84 15.45 0.74 7.21
CA ALA A 84 15.99 1.98 6.66
C ALA A 84 15.45 3.19 7.44
N PRO A 85 16.31 3.87 8.22
CA PRO A 85 15.97 5.17 8.76
C PRO A 85 15.90 6.20 7.64
N TYR A 86 14.89 7.07 7.68
CA TYR A 86 14.77 8.19 6.75
C TYR A 86 13.98 9.34 7.38
N ALA A 87 14.18 10.53 6.83
CA ALA A 87 13.39 11.69 7.20
C ALA A 87 12.71 12.27 5.96
N GLN A 88 11.52 12.81 6.15
CA GLN A 88 10.79 13.54 5.14
C GLN A 88 10.79 15.01 5.51
N ASN A 89 11.24 15.85 4.59
CA ASN A 89 11.26 17.29 4.81
C ASN A 89 11.20 18.06 3.49
N TYR A 90 11.14 19.38 3.60
CA TYR A 90 11.22 20.30 2.48
C TYR A 90 12.29 21.35 2.74
N GLY A 91 12.88 21.85 1.67
CA GLY A 91 13.90 22.89 1.71
C GLY A 91 13.95 23.63 0.37
N VAL A 92 15.06 24.30 0.15
CA VAL A 92 15.31 25.04 -1.10
C VAL A 92 16.68 24.65 -1.60
N VAL A 93 16.78 24.40 -2.90
CA VAL A 93 18.05 24.28 -3.61
C VAL A 93 18.31 25.61 -4.32
N GLN A 94 19.33 26.33 -3.88
CA GLN A 94 19.76 27.56 -4.52
C GLN A 94 20.87 27.26 -5.53
N VAL A 95 20.66 27.66 -6.75
CA VAL A 95 21.61 27.55 -7.87
C VAL A 95 22.07 28.91 -8.25
N GLU A 96 23.38 29.08 -8.42
CA GLU A 96 23.97 30.32 -8.93
C GLU A 96 24.53 30.11 -10.34
N ARG A 97 23.97 30.82 -11.32
CA ARG A 97 24.43 30.82 -12.72
C ARG A 97 24.51 32.24 -13.21
N ASP A 98 25.63 32.59 -13.81
CA ASP A 98 25.89 33.93 -14.36
C ASP A 98 25.68 35.07 -13.34
N GLY A 99 26.04 34.82 -12.07
CA GLY A 99 25.86 35.77 -10.98
C GLY A 99 24.40 35.92 -10.48
N LYS A 100 23.45 35.17 -11.04
CA LYS A 100 22.05 35.16 -10.61
C LYS A 100 21.77 33.93 -9.75
N LYS A 101 21.25 34.18 -8.56
CA LYS A 101 20.76 33.12 -7.64
C LYS A 101 19.32 32.81 -7.94
N THR A 102 18.99 31.54 -8.04
CA THR A 102 17.62 31.05 -8.25
C THR A 102 17.31 30.00 -7.21
N ASP A 103 16.21 30.17 -6.52
CA ASP A 103 15.72 29.30 -5.47
C ASP A 103 14.71 28.31 -6.04
N LEU A 104 15.01 27.01 -5.90
CA LEU A 104 14.19 25.91 -6.39
C LEU A 104 13.58 25.18 -5.19
N PRO A 105 12.24 25.04 -5.12
CA PRO A 105 11.60 24.30 -4.03
C PRO A 105 12.01 22.82 -4.09
N PHE A 106 12.34 22.22 -2.94
CA PHE A 106 12.91 20.89 -2.85
C PHE A 106 12.21 20.09 -1.75
N ILE A 107 11.39 19.14 -2.14
CA ILE A 107 10.77 18.15 -1.25
C ILE A 107 11.62 16.88 -1.33
N PHE A 108 12.01 16.32 -0.21
CA PHE A 108 12.97 15.23 -0.21
C PHE A 108 12.79 14.22 0.92
N TYR A 109 13.30 13.02 0.66
CA TYR A 109 13.63 12.04 1.68
C TYR A 109 15.13 12.10 1.96
N ALA A 110 15.48 12.35 3.23
CA ALA A 110 16.85 12.19 3.70
C ALA A 110 17.05 10.73 4.09
N VAL A 111 18.01 10.06 3.46
CA VAL A 111 18.20 8.61 3.55
C VAL A 111 19.65 8.25 3.88
N GLU A 112 19.83 7.09 4.52
CA GLU A 112 21.08 6.36 4.52
C GLU A 112 21.08 5.43 3.31
N PRO A 113 21.84 5.70 2.24
CA PRO A 113 21.65 5.07 0.94
C PRO A 113 21.79 3.55 0.96
N ASP A 114 22.75 3.02 1.72
CA ASP A 114 22.99 1.57 1.85
C ASP A 114 21.83 0.85 2.54
N LYS A 115 21.30 1.42 3.62
CA LYS A 115 20.13 0.86 4.33
C LYS A 115 18.86 1.01 3.49
N TYR A 116 18.71 2.17 2.81
CA TYR A 116 17.56 2.43 1.95
C TYR A 116 17.45 1.40 0.83
N LEU A 117 18.56 1.12 0.13
CA LEU A 117 18.60 0.13 -0.94
C LEU A 117 18.30 -1.30 -0.47
N LYS A 118 18.64 -1.65 0.77
CA LYS A 118 18.28 -2.96 1.34
C LYS A 118 16.78 -3.14 1.53
N VAL A 119 16.05 -2.08 1.85
CA VAL A 119 14.59 -2.12 2.05
C VAL A 119 13.83 -1.94 0.75
N PHE A 120 14.20 -0.94 -0.06
CA PHE A 120 13.41 -0.50 -1.23
C PHE A 120 14.03 -0.91 -2.58
N GLY A 121 15.17 -1.62 -2.57
CA GLY A 121 15.84 -2.03 -3.80
C GLY A 121 16.51 -0.88 -4.53
N SER A 122 16.81 -1.07 -5.82
CA SER A 122 17.55 -0.10 -6.62
C SER A 122 16.70 1.09 -7.06
N VAL A 123 17.28 2.28 -6.93
CA VAL A 123 16.77 3.50 -7.58
C VAL A 123 17.46 3.65 -8.94
N LYS A 124 16.67 3.73 -10.01
CA LYS A 124 17.19 3.88 -11.36
C LYS A 124 17.68 5.32 -11.58
N ALA A 125 18.99 5.53 -11.57
CA ALA A 125 19.57 6.79 -11.98
C ALA A 125 19.59 6.90 -13.52
N GLU A 126 19.18 8.04 -14.07
CA GLU A 126 19.33 8.40 -15.48
C GLU A 126 20.67 9.09 -15.73
N GLU A 127 21.09 9.96 -14.79
CA GLU A 127 22.40 10.58 -14.75
C GLU A 127 23.02 10.36 -13.38
N GLY A 128 24.32 10.12 -13.33
CA GLY A 128 25.05 9.89 -12.09
C GLY A 128 24.76 8.53 -11.45
N SER A 129 24.64 8.49 -10.14
CA SER A 129 24.40 7.25 -9.37
C SER A 129 23.62 7.54 -8.10
N PHE A 130 22.95 6.52 -7.52
CA PHE A 130 22.29 6.67 -6.24
C PHE A 130 23.33 6.80 -5.11
N PHE A 131 23.76 8.04 -4.84
CA PHE A 131 24.78 8.38 -3.83
C PHE A 131 26.09 7.59 -3.96
N GLY A 132 26.53 7.32 -5.19
CA GLY A 132 27.75 6.55 -5.44
C GLY A 132 27.55 5.04 -5.53
N TYR A 133 26.35 4.52 -5.22
CA TYR A 133 26.01 3.11 -5.38
C TYR A 133 25.55 2.83 -6.81
N GLY A 134 26.08 1.76 -7.40
CA GLY A 134 25.63 1.27 -8.70
C GLY A 134 24.32 0.48 -8.61
N ALA A 135 23.75 0.10 -9.75
CA ALA A 135 22.53 -0.69 -9.83
C ALA A 135 22.64 -2.05 -9.11
N GLU A 136 23.85 -2.57 -8.93
CA GLU A 136 24.14 -3.85 -8.25
C GLU A 136 24.64 -3.67 -6.79
N GLY A 137 24.56 -2.46 -6.22
CA GLY A 137 24.91 -2.20 -4.82
C GLY A 137 26.40 -1.99 -4.53
N GLY A 138 27.28 -1.95 -5.54
CA GLY A 138 28.72 -1.64 -5.36
C GLY A 138 29.01 -0.14 -5.56
N GLY A 139 29.96 0.42 -4.81
CA GLY A 139 30.40 1.80 -4.99
C GLY A 139 30.91 2.46 -3.71
N SER A 140 31.39 3.69 -3.82
CA SER A 140 31.80 4.51 -2.68
C SER A 140 30.72 5.54 -2.36
N PRO A 141 30.29 5.68 -1.09
CA PRO A 141 29.25 6.65 -0.70
C PRO A 141 29.65 8.08 -1.09
N LYS A 142 28.72 8.80 -1.71
CA LYS A 142 28.86 10.22 -2.03
C LYS A 142 27.73 10.99 -1.37
N GLY A 143 28.07 12.00 -0.58
CA GLY A 143 27.06 12.93 -0.04
C GLY A 143 26.52 13.84 -1.13
N GLY A 144 25.27 14.26 -1.01
CA GLY A 144 24.65 15.19 -1.94
C GLY A 144 23.14 15.04 -2.04
N ILE A 145 22.61 15.46 -3.18
CA ILE A 145 21.18 15.36 -3.50
C ILE A 145 20.97 14.62 -4.82
N MET A 146 19.84 13.92 -4.93
CA MET A 146 19.32 13.40 -6.19
C MET A 146 17.98 14.05 -6.51
N VAL A 147 17.79 14.42 -7.76
CA VAL A 147 16.58 15.11 -8.24
C VAL A 147 15.80 14.19 -9.14
N SER A 148 14.47 14.14 -8.98
CA SER A 148 13.64 13.39 -9.92
C SER A 148 13.61 14.10 -11.27
N ASN A 149 13.64 13.32 -12.36
CA ASN A 149 13.57 13.87 -13.72
C ASN A 149 12.30 14.71 -13.93
N PHE A 150 11.18 14.29 -13.38
CA PHE A 150 9.93 15.05 -13.42
C PHE A 150 10.07 16.45 -12.78
N GLN A 151 10.68 16.51 -11.60
CA GLN A 151 10.92 17.78 -10.90
C GLN A 151 11.93 18.64 -11.67
N ASN A 152 12.95 18.03 -12.24
CA ASN A 152 13.95 18.72 -13.04
C ASN A 152 13.31 19.35 -14.31
N GLU A 153 12.39 18.64 -14.96
CA GLU A 153 11.58 19.18 -16.05
C GLU A 153 10.67 20.34 -15.59
N ALA A 154 10.11 20.27 -14.39
CA ALA A 154 9.32 21.35 -13.82
C ALA A 154 10.18 22.60 -13.56
N TYR A 155 11.41 22.42 -13.07
CA TYR A 155 12.38 23.52 -12.91
C TYR A 155 12.74 24.14 -14.26
N ARG A 156 12.95 23.34 -15.30
CA ARG A 156 13.20 23.83 -16.65
C ARG A 156 12.06 24.70 -17.16
N LYS A 157 10.81 24.27 -16.96
CA LYS A 157 9.62 25.02 -17.43
C LYS A 157 9.38 26.30 -16.66
N SER A 158 9.58 26.29 -15.34
CA SER A 158 9.24 27.42 -14.47
C SER A 158 10.38 28.42 -14.29
N PHE A 159 11.61 27.95 -14.29
CA PHE A 159 12.80 28.77 -13.97
C PHE A 159 13.85 28.80 -15.10
N GLY A 160 13.66 28.03 -16.16
CA GLY A 160 14.62 27.90 -17.26
C GLY A 160 15.90 27.16 -16.88
N LEU A 161 15.90 26.41 -15.76
CA LEU A 161 17.06 25.74 -15.18
C LEU A 161 16.84 24.22 -15.10
N THR A 162 17.91 23.47 -15.32
CA THR A 162 17.98 22.03 -15.05
C THR A 162 19.18 21.74 -14.19
N LEU A 163 19.03 20.86 -13.22
CA LEU A 163 20.12 20.37 -12.38
C LEU A 163 20.78 19.17 -13.06
N LYS A 164 22.11 19.11 -13.04
CA LYS A 164 22.89 18.03 -13.66
C LYS A 164 23.77 17.34 -12.63
N ALA A 165 24.04 16.07 -12.85
CA ALA A 165 25.00 15.35 -12.01
C ALA A 165 26.37 16.03 -12.01
N GLY A 166 26.96 16.19 -10.83
CA GLY A 166 28.20 16.90 -10.60
C GLY A 166 28.08 18.41 -10.35
N GLU A 167 26.88 18.99 -10.48
CA GLU A 167 26.67 20.42 -10.23
C GLU A 167 26.66 20.74 -8.73
N GLY A 168 27.41 21.77 -8.32
CA GLY A 168 27.42 22.30 -6.96
C GLY A 168 26.19 23.17 -6.72
N VAL A 169 25.56 22.99 -5.56
CA VAL A 169 24.36 23.72 -5.15
C VAL A 169 24.45 24.13 -3.68
N THR A 170 23.68 25.13 -3.28
CA THR A 170 23.51 25.48 -1.88
C THR A 170 22.14 25.04 -1.42
N LEU A 171 22.11 24.26 -0.34
CA LEU A 171 20.84 23.83 0.29
C LEU A 171 20.47 24.82 1.38
N LEU A 172 19.19 25.16 1.46
CA LEU A 172 18.62 26.01 2.50
C LEU A 172 17.52 25.20 3.22
N GLY A 173 17.63 25.13 4.52
CA GLY A 173 16.66 24.47 5.42
C GLY A 173 16.13 25.46 6.44
N VAL A 174 14.83 25.39 6.71
CA VAL A 174 14.20 26.20 7.75
C VAL A 174 14.22 25.41 9.05
N THR A 175 14.82 25.97 10.08
CA THR A 175 14.88 25.42 11.43
C THR A 175 14.17 26.34 12.42
N GLU A 176 13.97 25.92 13.64
CA GLU A 176 13.44 26.80 14.71
C GLU A 176 14.35 28.01 14.97
N GLY A 177 15.66 27.87 14.75
CA GLY A 177 16.66 28.93 14.92
C GLY A 177 16.82 29.86 13.72
N GLY A 178 16.16 29.60 12.60
CA GLY A 178 16.26 30.40 11.39
C GLY A 178 16.50 29.57 10.11
N VAL A 179 17.19 30.17 9.14
CA VAL A 179 17.54 29.49 7.88
C VAL A 179 19.00 29.06 7.94
N ASN A 180 19.22 27.75 7.89
CA ASN A 180 20.55 27.17 7.75
C ASN A 180 20.89 26.93 6.29
N THR A 181 22.16 27.00 5.95
CA THR A 181 22.67 26.76 4.61
C THR A 181 23.84 25.80 4.64
N THR A 182 23.87 24.90 3.64
CA THR A 182 25.03 24.01 3.44
C THR A 182 25.31 23.82 1.94
N SER A 183 26.58 23.76 1.60
CA SER A 183 26.97 23.41 0.22
C SER A 183 26.80 21.93 -0.02
N SER A 184 26.32 21.58 -1.18
CA SER A 184 26.06 20.20 -1.58
C SER A 184 26.31 20.02 -3.09
N THR A 185 26.21 18.77 -3.56
CA THR A 185 26.39 18.43 -4.97
C THR A 185 25.21 17.60 -5.44
N VAL A 186 24.75 17.82 -6.66
CA VAL A 186 23.80 16.93 -7.33
C VAL A 186 24.53 15.65 -7.72
N VAL A 187 24.27 14.54 -7.04
CA VAL A 187 24.94 13.26 -7.32
C VAL A 187 24.27 12.46 -8.43
N GLY A 188 23.04 12.82 -8.77
CA GLY A 188 22.34 12.19 -9.88
C GLY A 188 20.94 12.74 -10.13
N VAL A 189 20.40 12.35 -11.28
CA VAL A 189 19.00 12.54 -11.68
C VAL A 189 18.39 11.14 -11.83
N PHE A 190 17.17 10.93 -11.32
CA PHE A 190 16.52 9.62 -11.35
C PHE A 190 15.11 9.69 -11.91
N GLU A 191 14.65 8.60 -12.49
CA GLU A 191 13.24 8.38 -12.83
C GLU A 191 12.65 7.34 -11.88
N PRO A 192 11.55 7.67 -11.15
CA PRO A 192 10.86 6.70 -10.33
C PRO A 192 10.31 5.55 -11.17
N ALA A 193 10.64 4.31 -10.82
CA ALA A 193 10.10 3.13 -11.48
C ALA A 193 8.68 2.81 -11.01
N HIS A 194 8.39 3.10 -9.73
CA HIS A 194 7.14 2.78 -9.06
C HIS A 194 6.55 4.02 -8.39
N PHE A 195 5.22 4.04 -8.21
CA PHE A 195 4.50 5.13 -7.55
C PHE A 195 4.88 6.52 -8.06
N LYS A 196 4.95 6.67 -9.39
CA LYS A 196 5.33 7.94 -10.06
C LYS A 196 4.48 9.12 -9.60
N SER A 197 3.21 8.89 -9.21
CA SER A 197 2.31 9.90 -8.65
C SER A 197 2.81 10.53 -7.34
N VAL A 198 3.74 9.89 -6.63
CA VAL A 198 4.40 10.40 -5.43
C VAL A 198 5.84 10.76 -5.70
N PHE A 199 6.63 9.76 -6.13
CA PHE A 199 8.08 9.91 -6.25
C PHE A 199 8.54 10.86 -7.36
N ASN A 200 7.66 11.25 -8.28
CA ASN A 200 7.94 12.34 -9.21
C ASN A 200 8.17 13.69 -8.48
N TYR A 201 7.55 13.87 -7.32
CA TYR A 201 7.64 15.10 -6.54
C TYR A 201 8.63 15.01 -5.38
N ILE A 202 9.17 13.83 -5.10
CA ILE A 202 10.10 13.59 -4.00
C ILE A 202 11.48 13.37 -4.57
N ASN A 203 12.45 14.07 -4.00
CA ASN A 203 13.84 13.96 -4.30
C ASN A 203 14.55 13.21 -3.16
N PHE A 204 15.87 12.99 -3.26
CA PHE A 204 16.63 12.38 -2.18
C PHE A 204 17.75 13.30 -1.72
N MET A 205 18.08 13.23 -0.45
CA MET A 205 19.25 13.84 0.18
C MET A 205 19.94 12.77 1.03
N ASP A 206 21.25 12.78 1.10
CA ASP A 206 21.96 11.91 2.04
C ASP A 206 21.74 12.39 3.51
N ALA A 207 21.70 11.44 4.45
CA ALA A 207 21.46 11.73 5.85
C ALA A 207 22.52 12.67 6.49
N GLY A 208 23.77 12.63 6.00
CA GLY A 208 24.83 13.51 6.51
C GLY A 208 24.62 14.96 6.08
N SER A 209 24.24 15.22 4.83
CA SER A 209 23.86 16.57 4.37
C SER A 209 22.62 17.09 5.11
N TYR A 210 21.67 16.21 5.37
CA TYR A 210 20.46 16.53 6.13
C TYR A 210 20.78 16.92 7.58
N ALA A 211 21.61 16.13 8.28
CA ALA A 211 22.02 16.42 9.64
C ALA A 211 22.72 17.77 9.77
N LYS A 212 23.58 18.12 8.82
CA LYS A 212 24.27 19.42 8.75
C LYS A 212 23.28 20.57 8.49
N LEU A 213 22.35 20.37 7.53
CA LEU A 213 21.39 21.40 7.14
C LEU A 213 20.43 21.77 8.26
N TYR A 214 20.02 20.79 9.07
CA TYR A 214 19.08 20.99 10.17
C TYR A 214 19.75 21.02 11.55
N ASP A 215 21.09 21.09 11.60
CA ASP A 215 21.92 21.20 12.81
C ASP A 215 21.64 20.11 13.85
N TYR A 216 21.45 18.88 13.37
CA TYR A 216 21.32 17.71 14.24
C TYR A 216 22.70 17.28 14.72
N SER A 217 23.13 17.90 15.82
CA SER A 217 24.37 17.57 16.50
C SER A 217 24.09 17.12 17.92
N GLY A 218 24.87 16.19 18.38
CA GLY A 218 24.85 15.66 19.74
C GLY A 218 26.26 15.43 20.26
N VAL A 219 26.35 14.77 21.38
CA VAL A 219 27.62 14.38 21.98
C VAL A 219 27.70 12.87 22.12
N GLU A 220 28.89 12.32 21.94
CA GLU A 220 29.13 10.87 21.93
C GLU A 220 28.71 10.16 23.24
N SER A 221 28.86 10.84 24.37
CA SER A 221 28.37 10.36 25.66
C SER A 221 28.13 11.51 26.59
N LEU A 222 27.03 11.51 27.33
CA LEU A 222 26.76 12.39 28.42
C LEU A 222 27.00 11.63 29.73
N PRO A 223 27.49 12.31 30.80
CA PRO A 223 27.51 11.70 32.12
C PRO A 223 26.11 11.21 32.52
N ALA A 224 26.03 10.03 33.15
CA ALA A 224 24.75 9.38 33.51
C ALA A 224 23.82 10.28 34.39
N ALA A 225 24.39 11.20 35.16
CA ALA A 225 23.62 12.19 35.91
C ALA A 225 22.88 13.17 35.00
N PHE A 226 23.50 13.57 33.88
CA PHE A 226 22.95 14.50 32.91
C PHE A 226 21.83 13.85 32.07
N ASP A 227 22.01 12.58 31.73
CA ASP A 227 21.05 11.81 30.97
C ASP A 227 19.72 11.63 31.74
N LYS A 228 19.79 11.42 33.05
CA LYS A 228 18.61 11.39 33.93
C LYS A 228 17.90 12.76 34.03
N GLY A 229 18.67 13.84 34.08
CA GLY A 229 18.14 15.20 34.15
C GLY A 229 17.44 15.60 32.84
N LEU A 230 18.04 15.26 31.67
CA LEU A 230 17.41 15.49 30.35
C LEU A 230 16.14 14.68 30.20
N ALA A 231 16.11 13.42 30.62
CA ALA A 231 14.92 12.59 30.60
C ALA A 231 13.79 13.15 31.48
N ALA A 232 14.13 13.75 32.63
CA ALA A 232 13.18 14.42 33.49
C ALA A 232 12.63 15.72 32.86
N ALA A 233 13.49 16.52 32.19
CA ALA A 233 13.08 17.74 31.50
C ALA A 233 12.22 17.42 30.22
N ASP A 234 12.52 16.34 29.56
CA ASP A 234 11.75 15.90 28.35
C ASP A 234 10.37 15.32 28.74
N SER A 235 10.22 14.85 29.98
CA SER A 235 8.93 14.40 30.53
C SER A 235 8.10 15.53 31.17
N ALA A 236 8.70 16.71 31.39
CA ALA A 236 7.99 17.87 31.90
C ALA A 236 7.03 18.41 30.82
N THR A 237 5.79 18.72 31.19
CA THR A 237 4.79 19.32 30.32
C THR A 237 5.32 20.69 29.86
N ALA A 238 5.11 21.01 28.55
CA ALA A 238 5.48 22.30 27.99
C ALA A 238 4.90 23.44 28.85
N GLY A 239 5.78 24.18 29.54
CA GLY A 239 5.40 25.26 30.47
C GLY A 239 5.94 25.11 31.91
N ASP A 240 6.55 23.96 32.22
CA ASP A 240 7.20 23.81 33.55
C ASP A 240 8.66 24.27 33.48
N GLU A 241 8.84 25.61 33.57
CA GLU A 241 10.16 26.23 33.58
C GLU A 241 11.01 25.78 34.78
N SER A 242 10.38 25.32 35.88
CA SER A 242 11.07 24.88 37.11
C SER A 242 11.94 23.65 36.86
N ALA A 243 11.57 22.75 35.96
CA ALA A 243 12.35 21.57 35.60
C ALA A 243 13.63 21.94 34.82
N ILE A 244 13.56 22.96 33.96
CA ILE A 244 14.70 23.50 33.20
C ILE A 244 15.65 24.26 34.10
N PHE A 245 15.12 25.08 35.03
CA PHE A 245 15.92 25.80 36.00
C PHE A 245 16.56 24.86 37.03
N GLY A 246 15.90 23.77 37.41
CA GLY A 246 16.47 22.74 38.26
C GLY A 246 17.70 22.06 37.65
N LEU A 247 17.65 21.81 36.32
CA LEU A 247 18.79 21.31 35.55
C LEU A 247 19.96 22.30 35.51
N ALA A 248 19.68 23.60 35.29
CA ALA A 248 20.72 24.64 35.25
C ALA A 248 21.43 24.84 36.62
N ALA A 249 20.78 24.47 37.70
CA ALA A 249 21.32 24.55 39.07
C ALA A 249 22.06 23.27 39.52
N ASP A 250 22.13 22.21 38.70
CA ASP A 250 22.82 20.96 39.05
C ASP A 250 24.33 21.19 39.06
N PRO A 251 25.01 20.93 40.21
CA PRO A 251 26.46 21.07 40.31
C PRO A 251 27.25 20.20 39.33
N ALA A 252 26.64 19.11 38.80
CA ALA A 252 27.24 18.25 37.80
C ALA A 252 27.41 18.96 36.45
N LEU A 253 26.56 19.95 36.13
CA LEU A 253 26.65 20.78 34.91
C LEU A 253 27.84 21.75 35.00
N GLY A 254 28.08 22.36 36.15
CA GLY A 254 29.20 23.28 36.36
C GLY A 254 30.58 22.62 36.31
N SER A 255 30.64 21.31 36.50
CA SER A 255 31.85 20.49 36.38
C SER A 255 32.09 19.88 35.02
N LEU A 256 31.17 20.08 34.07
CA LEU A 256 31.27 19.50 32.73
C LEU A 256 32.30 20.26 31.87
N ASP A 257 33.38 19.60 31.53
CA ASP A 257 34.37 20.15 30.61
C ASP A 257 33.83 19.95 29.13
N LEU A 258 33.11 20.97 28.66
CA LEU A 258 32.53 20.98 27.31
C LEU A 258 33.56 20.75 26.18
N SER A 259 34.86 21.06 26.46
CA SER A 259 35.93 20.86 25.50
C SER A 259 36.28 19.39 25.25
N LYS A 260 35.89 18.51 26.18
CA LYS A 260 36.09 17.06 26.08
C LYS A 260 34.94 16.32 25.43
N LEU A 261 33.81 16.99 25.20
CA LEU A 261 32.67 16.39 24.52
C LEU A 261 32.93 16.34 23.02
N LYS A 262 32.98 15.15 22.46
CA LYS A 262 33.06 14.98 21.02
C LYS A 262 31.68 15.14 20.42
N ALA A 263 31.53 16.14 19.56
CA ALA A 263 30.31 16.29 18.75
C ALA A 263 30.18 15.12 17.80
N GLN A 264 29.01 14.52 17.79
CA GLN A 264 28.63 13.54 16.78
C GLN A 264 27.34 13.97 16.09
N PRO A 265 27.21 13.72 14.77
CA PRO A 265 25.96 13.96 14.07
C PRO A 265 24.90 13.03 14.63
N LEU A 266 23.77 13.59 15.06
CA LEU A 266 22.59 12.81 15.42
C LEU A 266 21.82 12.42 14.16
N SER A 267 21.20 11.25 14.19
CA SER A 267 20.25 10.90 13.14
C SER A 267 19.04 11.83 13.22
N GLY A 268 18.73 12.48 12.09
CA GLY A 268 17.52 13.27 11.93
C GLY A 268 16.30 12.44 11.49
N ALA A 269 16.38 11.11 11.55
CA ALA A 269 15.33 10.25 11.06
C ALA A 269 14.01 10.49 11.79
N THR A 270 12.97 10.67 11.03
CA THR A 270 11.59 10.81 11.51
C THR A 270 10.81 9.51 11.40
N MET A 271 11.28 8.61 10.56
CA MET A 271 10.68 7.30 10.28
C MET A 271 11.76 6.25 10.07
N ILE A 272 11.43 4.99 10.37
CA ILE A 272 12.23 3.82 10.02
C ILE A 272 11.31 2.84 9.30
N ALA A 273 11.57 2.57 8.02
CA ALA A 273 10.89 1.52 7.28
C ALA A 273 11.50 0.17 7.65
N VAL A 274 10.66 -0.83 7.88
CA VAL A 274 11.10 -2.18 8.26
C VAL A 274 10.55 -3.19 7.27
N ARG A 275 11.43 -4.05 6.74
CA ARG A 275 11.06 -5.17 5.89
C ARG A 275 11.29 -6.48 6.65
N LEU A 276 10.31 -7.37 6.57
CA LEU A 276 10.32 -8.66 7.22
C LEU A 276 10.62 -9.78 6.22
N LYS A 277 11.19 -10.88 6.70
CA LYS A 277 11.38 -12.12 5.93
C LYS A 277 10.05 -12.77 5.57
N ASP A 278 9.07 -12.69 6.49
CA ASP A 278 7.69 -13.11 6.28
C ASP A 278 6.74 -11.96 6.56
N HIS A 279 6.07 -11.48 5.51
CA HIS A 279 5.12 -10.38 5.59
C HIS A 279 3.91 -10.66 6.51
N GLY A 280 3.61 -11.95 6.78
CA GLY A 280 2.54 -12.36 7.69
C GLY A 280 2.85 -12.08 9.16
N SER A 281 4.11 -11.91 9.54
CA SER A 281 4.55 -11.72 10.92
C SER A 281 4.53 -10.24 11.38
N ALA A 282 4.05 -9.31 10.55
CA ALA A 282 4.12 -7.88 10.82
C ALA A 282 3.43 -7.47 12.15
N GLU A 283 2.25 -8.00 12.45
CA GLU A 283 1.54 -7.68 13.69
C GLU A 283 2.29 -8.18 14.95
N ALA A 284 2.88 -9.37 14.86
CA ALA A 284 3.68 -9.92 15.95
C ALA A 284 4.96 -9.11 16.18
N ALA A 285 5.62 -8.68 15.10
CA ALA A 285 6.81 -7.83 15.15
C ALA A 285 6.50 -6.44 15.75
N ILE A 286 5.41 -5.80 15.31
CA ILE A 286 4.93 -4.52 15.84
C ILE A 286 4.63 -4.65 17.35
N SER A 287 3.91 -5.71 17.75
CA SER A 287 3.57 -5.95 19.16
C SER A 287 4.82 -6.13 20.03
N ARG A 288 5.85 -6.79 19.50
CA ARG A 288 7.12 -7.02 20.20
C ARG A 288 7.90 -5.71 20.41
N ILE A 289 7.91 -4.82 19.39
CA ILE A 289 8.54 -3.49 19.53
C ILE A 289 7.76 -2.63 20.52
N ALA A 290 6.44 -2.66 20.48
CA ALA A 290 5.59 -1.89 21.41
C ALA A 290 5.77 -2.32 22.87
N LEU A 291 6.18 -3.56 23.13
CA LEU A 291 6.48 -4.06 24.49
C LEU A 291 7.86 -3.63 25.01
N GLN A 292 8.73 -3.05 24.19
CA GLN A 292 10.05 -2.59 24.61
C GLN A 292 9.95 -1.18 25.19
N PRO A 293 10.14 -0.98 26.50
CA PRO A 293 10.04 0.33 27.12
C PRO A 293 11.21 1.23 26.68
N GLY A 294 10.92 2.51 26.48
CA GLY A 294 11.96 3.53 26.28
C GLY A 294 12.37 3.79 24.84
N LEU A 295 11.88 3.05 23.86
CA LEU A 295 12.20 3.30 22.44
C LEU A 295 11.57 4.60 21.90
N GLY A 296 10.50 5.11 22.51
CA GLY A 296 9.83 6.36 22.11
C GLY A 296 9.27 6.33 20.70
N VAL A 297 8.83 5.17 20.22
CA VAL A 297 8.30 4.98 18.86
C VAL A 297 6.91 4.36 18.86
N LYS A 298 6.13 4.72 17.86
CA LYS A 298 4.89 4.05 17.43
C LYS A 298 5.14 3.32 16.13
N ALA A 299 4.32 2.31 15.86
CA ALA A 299 4.40 1.55 14.62
C ALA A 299 3.12 1.67 13.82
N ALA A 300 3.24 1.70 12.51
CA ALA A 300 2.11 1.62 11.58
C ALA A 300 2.40 0.59 10.51
N ARG A 301 1.47 -0.34 10.32
CA ARG A 301 1.55 -1.36 9.27
C ARG A 301 1.46 -0.71 7.89
N TRP A 302 1.93 -1.39 6.85
CA TRP A 302 2.00 -0.91 5.47
C TRP A 302 0.70 -0.28 4.95
N ASP A 303 -0.46 -0.86 5.29
CA ASP A 303 -1.78 -0.38 4.85
C ASP A 303 -2.14 0.98 5.45
N ALA A 304 -1.86 1.19 6.73
CA ALA A 304 -2.01 2.49 7.37
C ALA A 304 -0.94 3.49 6.89
N ALA A 305 0.32 3.05 6.81
CA ALA A 305 1.46 3.88 6.43
C ALA A 305 1.41 4.36 4.97
N SER A 306 0.82 3.58 4.05
CA SER A 306 0.67 3.96 2.65
C SER A 306 -0.45 4.99 2.39
N GLY A 307 -1.22 5.35 3.42
CA GLY A 307 -2.29 6.33 3.32
C GLY A 307 -3.38 5.91 2.34
N PHE A 308 -3.69 6.76 1.35
CA PHE A 308 -4.80 6.51 0.44
C PHE A 308 -4.57 5.37 -0.57
N TYR A 309 -3.31 4.93 -0.80
CA TYR A 309 -3.03 3.83 -1.73
C TYR A 309 -3.69 2.52 -1.32
N ALA A 310 -3.59 2.14 -0.04
CA ALA A 310 -4.28 0.96 0.47
C ALA A 310 -5.80 1.10 0.38
N GLN A 311 -6.33 2.32 0.59
CA GLN A 311 -7.76 2.60 0.46
C GLN A 311 -8.26 2.46 -0.97
N ILE A 312 -7.47 2.91 -1.97
CA ILE A 312 -7.79 2.73 -3.40
C ILE A 312 -7.85 1.24 -3.75
N ALA A 313 -6.85 0.47 -3.31
CA ALA A 313 -6.82 -0.98 -3.57
C ALA A 313 -8.02 -1.69 -2.94
N ALA A 314 -8.37 -1.37 -1.68
CA ALA A 314 -9.54 -1.89 -0.99
C ALA A 314 -10.85 -1.45 -1.66
N GLY A 315 -10.96 -0.19 -2.07
CA GLY A 315 -12.11 0.36 -2.77
C GLY A 315 -12.35 -0.33 -4.12
N LEU A 316 -11.29 -0.58 -4.90
CA LEU A 316 -11.40 -1.33 -6.16
C LEU A 316 -11.86 -2.76 -5.92
N GLN A 317 -11.34 -3.43 -4.91
CA GLN A 317 -11.77 -4.78 -4.56
C GLN A 317 -13.25 -4.81 -4.16
N ALA A 318 -13.71 -3.88 -3.33
CA ALA A 318 -15.10 -3.73 -2.96
C ALA A 318 -16.00 -3.46 -4.18
N PHE A 319 -15.55 -2.59 -5.09
CA PHE A 319 -16.25 -2.30 -6.34
C PHE A 319 -16.42 -3.54 -7.22
N ILE A 320 -15.37 -4.36 -7.39
CA ILE A 320 -15.43 -5.61 -8.16
C ILE A 320 -16.43 -6.58 -7.55
N TYR A 321 -16.44 -6.75 -6.23
CA TYR A 321 -17.40 -7.62 -5.55
C TYR A 321 -18.84 -7.11 -5.67
N LEU A 322 -19.05 -5.81 -5.52
CA LEU A 322 -20.36 -5.18 -5.69
C LEU A 322 -20.88 -5.34 -7.12
N ALA A 323 -20.06 -5.03 -8.12
CA ALA A 323 -20.40 -5.21 -9.52
C ALA A 323 -20.76 -6.66 -9.85
N THR A 324 -19.97 -7.61 -9.32
CA THR A 324 -20.24 -9.04 -9.48
C THR A 324 -21.57 -9.43 -8.84
N ALA A 325 -21.87 -8.96 -7.64
CA ALA A 325 -23.14 -9.21 -6.93
C ALA A 325 -24.35 -8.67 -7.73
N LEU A 326 -24.23 -7.45 -8.28
CA LEU A 326 -25.28 -6.85 -9.12
C LEU A 326 -25.54 -7.66 -10.40
N ILE A 327 -24.48 -8.12 -11.09
CA ILE A 327 -24.59 -8.97 -12.27
C ILE A 327 -25.35 -10.25 -11.91
N PHE A 328 -25.00 -10.89 -10.78
CA PHE A 328 -25.70 -12.10 -10.33
C PHE A 328 -27.15 -11.85 -9.95
N LEU A 329 -27.47 -10.70 -9.37
CA LEU A 329 -28.86 -10.31 -9.11
C LEU A 329 -29.65 -10.24 -10.42
N VAL A 330 -29.11 -9.57 -11.45
CA VAL A 330 -29.75 -9.47 -12.76
C VAL A 330 -29.91 -10.85 -13.42
N VAL A 331 -28.86 -11.68 -13.40
CA VAL A 331 -28.93 -13.06 -13.91
C VAL A 331 -30.01 -13.87 -13.19
N THR A 332 -30.09 -13.75 -11.86
CA THR A 332 -31.12 -14.42 -11.05
C THR A 332 -32.54 -14.02 -11.48
N LEU A 333 -32.79 -12.71 -11.68
CA LEU A 333 -34.09 -12.19 -12.11
C LEU A 333 -34.47 -12.68 -13.50
N ILE A 334 -33.52 -12.66 -14.46
CA ILE A 334 -33.75 -13.18 -15.83
C ILE A 334 -34.05 -14.68 -15.79
N PHE A 335 -33.28 -15.43 -15.01
CA PHE A 335 -33.48 -16.87 -14.85
C PHE A 335 -34.83 -17.19 -14.21
N MET A 336 -35.20 -16.49 -13.13
CA MET A 336 -36.50 -16.64 -12.49
C MET A 336 -37.66 -16.38 -13.46
N ASN A 337 -37.58 -15.30 -14.25
CA ASN A 337 -38.59 -14.99 -15.25
C ASN A 337 -38.73 -16.08 -16.32
N THR A 338 -37.61 -16.61 -16.78
CA THR A 338 -37.64 -17.71 -17.79
C THR A 338 -38.17 -19.02 -17.20
N LEU A 339 -37.86 -19.30 -15.91
CA LEU A 339 -38.46 -20.47 -15.27
C LEU A 339 -39.99 -20.33 -15.14
N ILE A 340 -40.53 -19.13 -14.88
CA ILE A 340 -41.96 -18.88 -14.87
C ILE A 340 -42.60 -19.23 -16.22
N ILE A 341 -41.98 -18.75 -17.32
CA ILE A 341 -42.46 -19.06 -18.68
C ILE A 341 -42.42 -20.57 -18.90
N ASN A 342 -41.33 -21.26 -18.59
CA ASN A 342 -41.23 -22.71 -18.71
C ASN A 342 -42.33 -23.46 -17.90
N VAL A 343 -42.60 -23.00 -16.69
CA VAL A 343 -43.65 -23.58 -15.83
C VAL A 343 -45.01 -23.39 -16.49
N THR A 344 -45.30 -22.21 -17.08
CA THR A 344 -46.58 -21.93 -17.71
C THR A 344 -46.75 -22.75 -19.00
N GLU A 345 -45.72 -22.93 -19.80
CA GLU A 345 -45.74 -23.78 -20.99
C GLU A 345 -45.96 -25.26 -20.68
N ARG A 346 -45.45 -25.75 -19.54
CA ARG A 346 -45.57 -27.16 -19.12
C ARG A 346 -46.68 -27.39 -18.10
N THR A 347 -47.67 -26.47 -18.00
CA THR A 347 -48.81 -26.57 -17.05
C THR A 347 -49.58 -27.87 -17.17
N ALA A 348 -49.85 -28.34 -18.41
CA ALA A 348 -50.57 -29.60 -18.67
C ALA A 348 -49.79 -30.83 -18.18
N GLU A 349 -48.46 -30.85 -18.37
CA GLU A 349 -47.58 -31.93 -17.89
C GLU A 349 -47.55 -31.98 -16.37
N ILE A 350 -47.47 -30.81 -15.70
CA ILE A 350 -47.50 -30.69 -14.24
C ILE A 350 -48.86 -31.18 -13.71
N GLY A 351 -49.94 -30.80 -14.39
CA GLY A 351 -51.30 -31.21 -14.06
C GLY A 351 -51.50 -32.72 -14.09
N THR A 352 -51.03 -33.37 -15.19
CA THR A 352 -51.05 -34.83 -15.34
C THR A 352 -50.21 -35.55 -14.30
N MET A 353 -49.00 -35.10 -14.02
CA MET A 353 -48.18 -35.68 -12.94
C MET A 353 -48.90 -35.59 -11.58
N ARG A 354 -49.54 -34.49 -11.29
CA ARG A 354 -50.31 -34.32 -10.04
C ARG A 354 -51.59 -35.18 -10.00
N ALA A 355 -52.24 -35.32 -11.13
CA ALA A 355 -53.42 -36.23 -11.21
C ALA A 355 -53.02 -37.69 -10.99
N LEU A 356 -51.84 -38.10 -11.39
CA LEU A 356 -51.28 -39.42 -11.14
C LEU A 356 -50.70 -39.58 -9.71
N GLY A 357 -50.80 -38.57 -8.83
CA GLY A 357 -50.45 -38.67 -7.41
C GLY A 357 -49.07 -38.06 -7.07
N ALA A 358 -48.41 -37.39 -8.01
CA ALA A 358 -47.12 -36.72 -7.69
C ALA A 358 -47.30 -35.61 -6.63
N GLY A 359 -46.59 -35.77 -5.52
CA GLY A 359 -46.58 -34.78 -4.44
C GLY A 359 -45.93 -33.45 -4.81
N LYS A 360 -46.29 -32.36 -4.13
CA LYS A 360 -45.67 -31.02 -4.36
C LYS A 360 -44.15 -31.03 -4.19
N THR A 361 -43.62 -31.81 -3.24
CA THR A 361 -42.20 -31.94 -2.97
C THR A 361 -41.44 -32.58 -4.14
N PHE A 362 -42.05 -33.59 -4.79
CA PHE A 362 -41.52 -34.22 -5.98
C PHE A 362 -41.38 -33.23 -7.15
N ILE A 363 -42.44 -32.44 -7.41
CA ILE A 363 -42.43 -31.41 -8.45
C ILE A 363 -41.39 -30.34 -8.14
N ARG A 364 -41.28 -29.90 -6.88
CA ARG A 364 -40.26 -28.98 -6.43
C ARG A 364 -38.84 -29.52 -6.70
N GLY A 365 -38.59 -30.75 -6.29
CA GLY A 365 -37.31 -31.42 -6.50
C GLY A 365 -36.94 -31.53 -7.99
N LEU A 366 -37.93 -31.82 -8.85
CA LEU A 366 -37.72 -31.92 -10.31
C LEU A 366 -37.25 -30.59 -10.93
N PHE A 367 -37.92 -29.48 -10.63
CA PHE A 367 -37.55 -28.17 -11.16
C PHE A 367 -36.21 -27.66 -10.59
N VAL A 368 -35.95 -27.89 -9.29
CA VAL A 368 -34.66 -27.55 -8.66
C VAL A 368 -33.55 -28.37 -9.30
N ALA A 369 -33.74 -29.66 -9.52
CA ALA A 369 -32.73 -30.51 -10.17
C ALA A 369 -32.48 -30.10 -11.63
N GLU A 370 -33.54 -29.79 -12.39
CA GLU A 370 -33.42 -29.30 -13.77
C GLU A 370 -32.63 -27.98 -13.80
N ALA A 371 -32.96 -27.04 -12.91
CA ALA A 371 -32.27 -25.77 -12.80
C ALA A 371 -30.78 -25.94 -12.40
N LEU A 372 -30.50 -26.81 -11.46
CA LEU A 372 -29.12 -27.10 -11.02
C LEU A 372 -28.30 -27.72 -12.16
N VAL A 373 -28.82 -28.72 -12.86
CA VAL A 373 -28.12 -29.39 -13.97
C VAL A 373 -27.79 -28.39 -15.08
N LEU A 374 -28.75 -27.57 -15.49
CA LEU A 374 -28.57 -26.57 -16.53
C LEU A 374 -27.54 -25.49 -16.11
N ASN A 375 -27.68 -24.95 -14.91
CA ASN A 375 -26.83 -23.87 -14.45
C ASN A 375 -25.41 -24.34 -14.09
N LEU A 376 -25.27 -25.53 -13.50
CA LEU A 376 -23.96 -26.13 -13.26
C LEU A 376 -23.26 -26.49 -14.58
N GLY A 377 -24.00 -27.03 -15.56
CA GLY A 377 -23.44 -27.30 -16.89
C GLY A 377 -22.95 -26.01 -17.58
N ALA A 378 -23.77 -24.94 -17.54
CA ALA A 378 -23.39 -23.63 -18.05
C ALA A 378 -22.20 -23.02 -17.29
N SER A 379 -22.18 -23.19 -15.96
CA SER A 379 -21.09 -22.68 -15.13
C SER A 379 -19.74 -23.33 -15.43
N LEU A 380 -19.72 -24.63 -15.76
CA LEU A 380 -18.50 -25.31 -16.20
C LEU A 380 -17.92 -24.69 -17.47
N VAL A 381 -18.77 -24.26 -18.42
CA VAL A 381 -18.34 -23.52 -19.62
C VAL A 381 -17.73 -22.17 -19.24
N GLY A 382 -18.39 -21.43 -18.32
CA GLY A 382 -17.88 -20.17 -17.81
C GLY A 382 -16.54 -20.32 -17.10
N MET A 383 -16.39 -21.36 -16.29
CA MET A 383 -15.13 -21.69 -15.61
C MET A 383 -14.02 -22.08 -16.59
N ALA A 384 -14.35 -22.85 -17.62
CA ALA A 384 -13.38 -23.20 -18.66
C ALA A 384 -12.89 -21.93 -19.39
N GLY A 385 -13.81 -21.00 -19.69
CA GLY A 385 -13.48 -19.68 -20.24
C GLY A 385 -12.58 -18.86 -19.30
N ALA A 386 -12.89 -18.82 -17.99
CA ALA A 386 -12.05 -18.17 -17.00
C ALA A 386 -10.67 -18.82 -16.91
N GLY A 387 -10.59 -20.15 -16.89
CA GLY A 387 -9.34 -20.90 -16.92
C GLY A 387 -8.49 -20.59 -18.14
N ALA A 388 -9.10 -20.54 -19.34
CA ALA A 388 -8.42 -20.18 -20.57
C ALA A 388 -7.86 -18.75 -20.52
N ALA A 389 -8.65 -17.78 -20.00
CA ALA A 389 -8.20 -16.41 -19.80
C ALA A 389 -7.04 -16.33 -18.79
N LEU A 390 -7.13 -17.09 -17.69
CA LEU A 390 -6.06 -17.16 -16.68
C LEU A 390 -4.77 -17.77 -17.25
N LEU A 391 -4.85 -18.76 -18.12
CA LEU A 391 -3.68 -19.31 -18.81
C LEU A 391 -3.07 -18.31 -19.82
N ALA A 392 -3.91 -17.55 -20.51
CA ALA A 392 -3.47 -16.55 -21.49
C ALA A 392 -2.76 -15.37 -20.82
N PHE A 393 -3.29 -14.86 -19.72
CA PHE A 393 -2.79 -13.69 -19.00
C PHE A 393 -1.91 -14.00 -17.79
N GLY A 394 -1.92 -15.25 -17.28
CA GLY A 394 -1.23 -15.61 -16.04
C GLY A 394 0.27 -15.34 -16.06
N LYS A 395 0.96 -15.69 -17.17
CA LYS A 395 2.42 -15.47 -17.30
C LYS A 395 2.79 -14.02 -17.66
N LYS A 396 2.03 -13.40 -18.56
CA LYS A 396 2.32 -12.03 -19.05
C LYS A 396 1.78 -10.94 -18.13
N GLY A 397 0.82 -11.27 -17.29
CA GLY A 397 0.04 -10.33 -16.50
C GLY A 397 -1.04 -9.63 -17.34
N VAL A 398 -2.03 -9.06 -16.65
CA VAL A 398 -3.05 -8.20 -17.26
C VAL A 398 -2.47 -6.79 -17.35
N PRO A 399 -2.27 -6.23 -18.56
CA PRO A 399 -1.83 -4.86 -18.70
C PRO A 399 -2.94 -3.91 -18.25
N LEU A 400 -2.59 -2.96 -17.40
CA LEU A 400 -3.48 -1.89 -16.98
C LEU A 400 -3.09 -0.59 -17.67
N PRO A 401 -4.03 0.34 -17.90
CA PRO A 401 -3.68 1.70 -18.28
C PRO A 401 -2.66 2.28 -17.28
N GLU A 402 -1.69 3.05 -17.75
CA GLU A 402 -0.55 3.52 -16.92
C GLU A 402 -1.02 4.20 -15.64
N ILE A 403 -2.00 5.10 -15.73
CA ILE A 403 -2.57 5.78 -14.57
C ILE A 403 -3.10 4.77 -13.55
N VAL A 404 -3.91 3.79 -13.99
CA VAL A 404 -4.50 2.78 -13.10
C VAL A 404 -3.42 1.90 -12.48
N SER A 405 -2.43 1.47 -13.27
CA SER A 405 -1.33 0.63 -12.75
C SER A 405 -0.49 1.37 -11.72
N GLN A 406 -0.18 2.65 -11.94
CA GLN A 406 0.58 3.48 -11.00
C GLN A 406 -0.17 3.67 -9.66
N PHE A 407 -1.49 3.87 -9.70
CA PHE A 407 -2.28 4.02 -8.47
C PHE A 407 -2.58 2.69 -7.77
N LEU A 408 -2.75 1.61 -8.53
CA LEU A 408 -3.17 0.33 -7.96
C LEU A 408 -2.00 -0.51 -7.43
N ILE A 409 -0.92 -0.59 -8.22
CA ILE A 409 0.23 -1.48 -7.95
C ILE A 409 1.57 -0.77 -8.07
N GLY A 410 1.58 0.56 -8.14
CA GLY A 410 2.80 1.33 -8.32
C GLY A 410 3.42 1.23 -9.71
N GLY A 411 2.73 0.65 -10.70
CA GLY A 411 3.19 0.47 -12.08
C GLY A 411 3.30 -0.99 -12.52
N GLY A 412 3.34 -1.22 -13.82
CA GLY A 412 3.47 -2.56 -14.39
C GLY A 412 2.15 -3.28 -14.66
N SER A 413 2.16 -4.61 -14.61
CA SER A 413 1.01 -5.48 -14.92
C SER A 413 0.66 -6.39 -13.75
N VAL A 414 -0.63 -6.69 -13.57
CA VAL A 414 -1.12 -7.61 -12.52
C VAL A 414 -0.90 -9.05 -12.97
N ARG A 415 -0.02 -9.79 -12.33
CA ARG A 415 0.15 -11.23 -12.55
C ARG A 415 -0.95 -11.98 -11.81
N LEU A 416 -1.69 -12.79 -12.56
CA LEU A 416 -2.81 -13.54 -12.01
C LEU A 416 -2.34 -14.83 -11.35
N HIS A 417 -2.69 -15.01 -10.08
CA HIS A 417 -2.43 -16.23 -9.33
C HIS A 417 -3.76 -16.91 -9.02
N ALA A 418 -4.06 -17.98 -9.77
CA ALA A 418 -5.29 -18.74 -9.60
C ALA A 418 -5.09 -19.90 -8.62
N GLY A 419 -5.80 -19.87 -7.49
CA GLY A 419 -6.01 -21.03 -6.64
C GLY A 419 -7.28 -21.78 -7.02
N LEU A 420 -7.57 -22.91 -6.38
CA LEU A 420 -8.82 -23.66 -6.55
C LEU A 420 -10.02 -22.96 -5.91
N LEU A 421 -9.81 -22.15 -4.89
CA LEU A 421 -10.86 -21.53 -4.08
C LEU A 421 -11.84 -20.66 -4.91
N PRO A 422 -11.42 -19.79 -5.85
CA PRO A 422 -12.34 -19.02 -6.70
C PRO A 422 -13.28 -19.91 -7.55
N PHE A 423 -12.80 -21.05 -8.01
CA PHE A 423 -13.63 -22.01 -8.79
C PHE A 423 -14.67 -22.68 -7.91
N VAL A 424 -14.29 -23.13 -6.70
CA VAL A 424 -15.22 -23.74 -5.74
C VAL A 424 -16.28 -22.71 -5.29
N LEU A 425 -15.85 -21.48 -4.99
CA LEU A 425 -16.77 -20.40 -4.63
C LEU A 425 -17.71 -20.06 -5.78
N GLY A 426 -17.22 -20.03 -7.02
CA GLY A 426 -18.03 -19.82 -8.21
C GLY A 426 -19.14 -20.86 -8.35
N LEU A 427 -18.81 -22.17 -8.20
CA LEU A 427 -19.81 -23.26 -8.20
C LEU A 427 -20.82 -23.10 -7.06
N ALA A 428 -20.37 -22.82 -5.86
CA ALA A 428 -21.24 -22.64 -4.70
C ALA A 428 -22.23 -21.48 -4.89
N VAL A 429 -21.76 -20.34 -5.43
CA VAL A 429 -22.61 -19.19 -5.73
C VAL A 429 -23.63 -19.52 -6.80
N VAL A 430 -23.23 -20.19 -7.88
CA VAL A 430 -24.16 -20.60 -8.95
C VAL A 430 -25.20 -21.59 -8.41
N ALA A 431 -24.79 -22.56 -7.60
CA ALA A 431 -25.74 -23.50 -6.98
C ALA A 431 -26.74 -22.77 -6.08
N LEU A 432 -26.26 -21.86 -5.22
CA LEU A 432 -27.10 -21.05 -4.35
C LEU A 432 -28.09 -20.20 -5.14
N VAL A 433 -27.63 -19.49 -6.16
CA VAL A 433 -28.46 -18.65 -7.05
C VAL A 433 -29.51 -19.51 -7.79
N SER A 434 -29.12 -20.71 -8.25
CA SER A 434 -30.04 -21.63 -8.90
C SER A 434 -31.20 -22.05 -7.98
N VAL A 435 -30.87 -22.38 -6.73
CA VAL A 435 -31.91 -22.73 -5.74
C VAL A 435 -32.80 -21.52 -5.42
N LEU A 436 -32.20 -20.35 -5.16
CA LEU A 436 -32.97 -19.12 -4.83
C LEU A 436 -33.88 -18.70 -6.00
N ALA A 437 -33.41 -18.74 -7.22
CA ALA A 437 -34.17 -18.38 -8.39
C ALA A 437 -35.37 -19.33 -8.68
N THR A 438 -35.33 -20.58 -8.19
CA THR A 438 -36.41 -21.55 -8.33
C THR A 438 -37.53 -21.41 -7.30
N ILE A 439 -37.29 -20.72 -6.18
CA ILE A 439 -38.28 -20.67 -5.06
C ILE A 439 -39.62 -20.14 -5.54
N TYR A 440 -39.66 -19.00 -6.22
CA TYR A 440 -40.90 -18.37 -6.67
C TYR A 440 -41.55 -19.14 -7.83
N PRO A 441 -40.85 -19.49 -8.96
CA PRO A 441 -41.47 -20.25 -10.06
C PRO A 441 -42.02 -21.60 -9.63
N VAL A 442 -41.31 -22.29 -8.75
CA VAL A 442 -41.76 -23.59 -8.21
C VAL A 442 -42.97 -23.42 -7.29
N GLY A 443 -43.06 -22.31 -6.57
CA GLY A 443 -44.26 -21.93 -5.82
C GLY A 443 -45.48 -21.85 -6.76
N VAL A 444 -45.33 -21.16 -7.89
CA VAL A 444 -46.36 -21.04 -8.93
C VAL A 444 -46.72 -22.44 -9.49
N ALA A 445 -45.72 -23.24 -9.90
CA ALA A 445 -45.93 -24.59 -10.44
C ALA A 445 -46.75 -25.50 -9.48
N THR A 446 -46.42 -25.45 -8.17
CA THR A 446 -47.09 -26.27 -7.17
C THR A 446 -48.47 -25.75 -6.75
N SER A 447 -48.86 -24.53 -7.15
CA SER A 447 -50.21 -23.97 -6.93
C SER A 447 -51.22 -24.40 -8.00
N ILE A 448 -50.77 -24.92 -9.15
CA ILE A 448 -51.59 -25.39 -10.24
C ILE A 448 -52.39 -26.61 -9.78
N THR A 449 -53.73 -26.53 -9.82
CA THR A 449 -54.59 -27.66 -9.50
C THR A 449 -54.81 -28.54 -10.75
N PRO A 450 -54.97 -29.90 -10.63
CA PRO A 450 -55.19 -30.78 -11.74
C PRO A 450 -56.37 -30.34 -12.64
N LEU A 451 -57.43 -29.85 -12.00
CA LEU A 451 -58.64 -29.36 -12.66
C LEU A 451 -58.33 -28.15 -13.55
N LYS A 452 -57.58 -27.17 -13.05
CA LYS A 452 -57.20 -25.97 -13.80
C LYS A 452 -56.24 -26.29 -14.97
N ALA A 453 -55.35 -27.22 -14.78
CA ALA A 453 -54.43 -27.67 -15.84
C ALA A 453 -55.09 -28.38 -17.00
N MET A 454 -56.28 -28.99 -16.79
CA MET A 454 -57.02 -29.69 -17.82
C MET A 454 -58.12 -28.82 -18.50
N SER A 455 -58.46 -27.65 -17.91
CA SER A 455 -59.49 -26.73 -18.43
C SER A 455 -58.91 -25.59 -19.30
N ASP A 456 -57.63 -25.28 -19.18
CA ASP A 456 -56.97 -24.27 -20.01
C ASP A 456 -56.44 -24.94 -21.33
N LYS A 457 -57.34 -25.22 -22.30
CA LYS A 457 -57.05 -25.50 -23.68
C LYS A 457 -57.63 -24.42 -24.58
#